data_bc9b2c3573dd6f0b7cc0f18d20c0ab50
#
_entry.id   bc9b2c3573dd6f0b7cc0f18d20c0ab50
#
_cell.length_a   1.000
_cell.length_b   1.000
_cell.length_c   1.000
_cell.angle_alpha   90.00
_cell.angle_beta   90.00
_cell.angle_gamma   90.00
#
_symmetry.space_group_name_H-M   'P 1'
#
loop_
_entity.id
_entity.type
_entity.pdbx_description
1 polymer ?
#
loop_
_entity_poly.entity_id
_entity_poly.type
_entity_poly.pdbx_seq_one_letter_code
_entity_poly.pdbx_strand_id
1 'polypeptide(L)'
;REDGTVYVDTDKCVGCRYCEWACPYSAPQFNAQTGTMSKCDLCYDYRSEGQDPACVSACPSRALDWGPIDELRERHGELAGVAPLPDPEITKPRLVVTPHRDAEPTDAATGRITNPKEI
;
A
#
# COMPACT_ATOMS: atom_id res chain seq x y z
N ARG A 1 0.94 -10.67 11.68
CA ARG A 1 1.04 -12.12 11.43
C ARG A 1 2.50 -12.51 11.28
N GLU A 2 2.79 -13.79 11.39
CA GLU A 2 4.17 -14.31 11.30
C GLU A 2 4.81 -14.06 9.93
N ASP A 3 4.01 -13.98 8.88
CA ASP A 3 4.44 -13.66 7.50
C ASP A 3 4.74 -12.17 7.27
N GLY A 4 4.70 -11.34 8.31
CA GLY A 4 4.90 -9.90 8.23
C GLY A 4 3.66 -9.11 7.77
N THR A 5 2.53 -9.76 7.46
CA THR A 5 1.30 -9.08 7.08
C THR A 5 0.71 -8.32 8.27
N VAL A 6 0.46 -7.03 8.09
CA VAL A 6 -0.23 -6.18 9.06
C VAL A 6 -1.70 -6.10 8.69
N TYR A 7 -2.58 -6.43 9.62
CA TYR A 7 -4.04 -6.37 9.44
C TYR A 7 -4.71 -5.62 10.58
N VAL A 8 -5.95 -5.25 10.39
CA VAL A 8 -6.79 -4.65 11.44
C VAL A 8 -7.57 -5.77 12.13
N ASP A 9 -7.42 -5.88 13.45
CA ASP A 9 -8.22 -6.76 14.28
C ASP A 9 -9.57 -6.05 14.54
N THR A 10 -10.60 -6.46 13.81
CA THR A 10 -11.92 -5.82 13.86
C THR A 10 -12.62 -5.98 15.20
N ASP A 11 -12.30 -7.03 15.97
CA ASP A 11 -12.89 -7.27 17.30
C ASP A 11 -12.34 -6.29 18.36
N LYS A 12 -11.14 -5.75 18.10
CA LYS A 12 -10.49 -4.75 18.95
C LYS A 12 -10.61 -3.32 18.41
N CYS A 13 -11.00 -3.17 17.16
CA CYS A 13 -11.06 -1.88 16.51
C CYS A 13 -12.29 -1.08 16.97
N VAL A 14 -12.07 0.07 17.57
CA VAL A 14 -13.13 0.99 18.01
C VAL A 14 -13.49 2.06 16.96
N GLY A 15 -12.89 2.01 15.77
CA GLY A 15 -13.18 2.95 14.69
C GLY A 15 -12.74 4.40 14.95
N CYS A 16 -11.77 4.64 15.82
CA CYS A 16 -11.32 6.00 16.18
C CYS A 16 -10.63 6.77 15.04
N ARG A 17 -10.31 6.10 13.95
CA ARG A 17 -9.69 6.65 12.73
C ARG A 17 -8.28 7.25 12.90
N TYR A 18 -7.68 7.13 14.07
CA TYR A 18 -6.35 7.69 14.31
C TYR A 18 -5.28 7.12 13.35
N CYS A 19 -5.36 5.82 13.04
CA CYS A 19 -4.45 5.17 12.09
C CYS A 19 -4.59 5.70 10.65
N GLU A 20 -5.80 6.13 10.24
CA GLU A 20 -6.03 6.80 8.97
C GLU A 20 -5.32 8.14 8.90
N TRP A 21 -5.42 8.94 9.96
CA TRP A 21 -4.76 10.26 10.02
C TRP A 21 -3.24 10.15 10.15
N ALA A 22 -2.75 9.12 10.82
CA ALA A 22 -1.33 8.92 11.04
C ALA A 22 -0.61 8.30 9.83
N CYS A 23 -1.33 7.67 8.89
CA CYS A 23 -0.73 6.96 7.77
C CYS A 23 -0.47 7.90 6.58
N PRO A 24 0.80 8.17 6.22
CA PRO A 24 1.10 9.06 5.09
C PRO A 24 0.81 8.43 3.72
N TYR A 25 0.45 7.14 3.70
CA TYR A 25 0.04 6.39 2.50
C TYR A 25 -1.47 6.25 2.37
N SER A 26 -2.26 6.76 3.31
CA SER A 26 -3.72 6.57 3.38
C SER A 26 -4.16 5.10 3.29
N ALA A 27 -3.33 4.19 3.82
CA ALA A 27 -3.59 2.75 3.70
C ALA A 27 -4.79 2.26 4.53
N PRO A 28 -5.01 2.69 5.80
CA PRO A 28 -6.21 2.36 6.54
C PRO A 28 -7.41 3.19 6.05
N GLN A 29 -8.54 2.52 5.83
CA GLN A 29 -9.79 3.14 5.40
C GLN A 29 -10.91 2.83 6.40
N PHE A 30 -11.76 3.81 6.69
CA PHE A 30 -12.88 3.62 7.58
C PHE A 30 -14.06 2.97 6.85
N ASN A 31 -14.57 1.88 7.39
CA ASN A 31 -15.78 1.23 6.88
C ASN A 31 -16.98 1.69 7.70
N ALA A 32 -17.82 2.53 7.11
CA ALA A 32 -19.01 3.08 7.76
C ALA A 32 -20.08 2.04 8.07
N GLN A 33 -20.10 0.91 7.36
CA GLN A 33 -21.09 -0.16 7.60
C GLN A 33 -20.77 -0.97 8.86
N THR A 34 -19.48 -1.22 9.11
CA THR A 34 -19.02 -1.98 10.27
C THR A 34 -18.59 -1.10 11.44
N GLY A 35 -18.39 0.20 11.21
CA GLY A 35 -17.86 1.13 12.20
C GLY A 35 -16.37 0.89 12.55
N THR A 36 -15.66 0.11 11.77
CA THR A 36 -14.26 -0.27 12.02
C THR A 36 -13.35 0.14 10.87
N MET A 37 -12.05 0.13 11.13
CA MET A 37 -11.04 0.35 10.08
C MET A 37 -10.80 -0.93 9.28
N SER A 38 -10.45 -0.76 8.01
CA SER A 38 -9.99 -1.83 7.13
C SER A 38 -8.73 -1.39 6.38
N LYS A 39 -7.93 -2.31 5.90
CA LYS A 39 -6.78 -2.09 5.02
C LYS A 39 -6.46 -3.36 4.25
N CYS A 40 -5.67 -3.22 3.20
CA CYS A 40 -5.14 -4.36 2.47
C CYS A 40 -4.42 -5.33 3.43
N ASP A 41 -4.82 -6.60 3.43
CA ASP A 41 -4.21 -7.71 4.18
C ASP A 41 -3.40 -8.64 3.27
N LEU A 42 -3.13 -8.20 2.04
CA LEU A 42 -2.49 -8.97 0.98
C LEU A 42 -3.30 -10.23 0.59
N CYS A 43 -4.62 -10.16 0.67
CA CYS A 43 -5.53 -11.28 0.37
C CYS A 43 -5.10 -12.57 1.09
N TYR A 44 -4.98 -12.49 2.42
CA TYR A 44 -4.44 -13.57 3.24
C TYR A 44 -5.09 -14.92 2.96
N ASP A 45 -6.42 -14.96 2.81
CA ASP A 45 -7.16 -16.20 2.57
C ASP A 45 -6.74 -16.84 1.23
N TYR A 46 -6.63 -16.05 0.15
CA TYR A 46 -6.16 -16.55 -1.15
C TYR A 46 -4.73 -17.09 -1.08
N ARG A 47 -3.85 -16.35 -0.40
CA ARG A 47 -2.45 -16.78 -0.22
C ARG A 47 -2.33 -18.06 0.61
N SER A 48 -3.19 -18.25 1.61
CA SER A 48 -3.21 -19.47 2.41
C SER A 48 -3.62 -20.71 1.60
N GLU A 49 -4.33 -20.50 0.48
CA GLU A 49 -4.69 -21.53 -0.49
C GLU A 49 -3.69 -21.66 -1.65
N GLY A 50 -2.57 -20.92 -1.58
CA GLY A 50 -1.54 -20.94 -2.63
C GLY A 50 -1.88 -20.12 -3.87
N GLN A 51 -2.85 -19.22 -3.78
CA GLN A 51 -3.23 -18.30 -4.85
C GLN A 51 -2.56 -16.94 -4.71
N ASP A 52 -2.43 -16.23 -5.81
CA ASP A 52 -1.96 -14.85 -5.79
C ASP A 52 -3.02 -13.90 -5.24
N PRO A 53 -2.60 -12.74 -4.68
CA PRO A 53 -3.52 -11.67 -4.35
C PRO A 53 -4.42 -11.28 -5.52
N ALA A 54 -5.70 -11.01 -5.25
CA ALA A 54 -6.70 -10.73 -6.29
C ALA A 54 -6.30 -9.60 -7.25
N CYS A 55 -5.66 -8.54 -6.74
CA CYS A 55 -5.20 -7.42 -7.56
C CYS A 55 -4.08 -7.82 -8.54
N VAL A 56 -3.19 -8.72 -8.13
CA VAL A 56 -2.12 -9.25 -8.98
C VAL A 56 -2.71 -10.12 -10.08
N SER A 57 -3.56 -11.07 -9.71
CA SER A 57 -4.23 -11.97 -10.66
C SER A 57 -5.09 -11.21 -11.67
N ALA A 58 -5.78 -10.16 -11.23
CA ALA A 58 -6.68 -9.36 -12.07
C ALA A 58 -5.96 -8.32 -12.94
N CYS A 59 -4.67 -8.07 -12.74
CA CYS A 59 -3.94 -7.02 -13.47
C CYS A 59 -3.64 -7.45 -14.93
N PRO A 60 -4.30 -6.85 -15.95
CA PRO A 60 -4.10 -7.27 -17.34
C PRO A 60 -2.72 -6.87 -17.88
N SER A 61 -2.15 -5.78 -17.37
CA SER A 61 -0.82 -5.28 -17.78
C SER A 61 0.33 -5.97 -17.04
N ARG A 62 0.04 -6.83 -16.03
CA ARG A 62 1.06 -7.44 -15.17
C ARG A 62 1.98 -6.41 -14.50
N ALA A 63 1.41 -5.25 -14.18
CA ALA A 63 2.13 -4.17 -13.50
C ALA A 63 2.22 -4.33 -11.98
N LEU A 64 1.48 -5.28 -11.42
CA LEU A 64 1.49 -5.60 -9.99
C LEU A 64 2.19 -6.92 -9.76
N ASP A 65 3.05 -6.93 -8.75
CA ASP A 65 3.76 -8.11 -8.30
C ASP A 65 3.72 -8.19 -6.76
N TRP A 66 3.93 -9.36 -6.22
CA TRP A 66 3.98 -9.57 -4.77
C TRP A 66 4.95 -10.69 -4.43
N GLY A 67 5.50 -10.67 -3.25
CA GLY A 67 6.43 -11.68 -2.77
C GLY A 67 7.32 -11.17 -1.64
N PRO A 68 8.34 -11.97 -1.26
CA PRO A 68 9.38 -11.51 -0.36
C PRO A 68 10.06 -10.26 -0.91
N ILE A 69 10.25 -9.25 -0.05
CA ILE A 69 10.75 -7.94 -0.48
C ILE A 69 12.13 -8.02 -1.14
N ASP A 70 12.98 -8.93 -0.70
CA ASP A 70 14.32 -9.09 -1.23
C ASP A 70 14.29 -9.61 -2.68
N GLU A 71 13.42 -10.58 -2.97
CA GLU A 71 13.19 -11.08 -4.34
C GLU A 71 12.57 -10.01 -5.25
N LEU A 72 11.66 -9.20 -4.73
CA LEU A 72 11.07 -8.09 -5.47
C LEU A 72 12.12 -7.02 -5.80
N ARG A 73 13.03 -6.73 -4.88
CA ARG A 73 14.14 -5.80 -5.11
C ARG A 73 15.12 -6.30 -6.16
N GLU A 74 15.44 -7.58 -6.16
CA GLU A 74 16.30 -8.19 -7.19
C GLU A 74 15.69 -8.08 -8.58
N ARG A 75 14.35 -8.21 -8.69
CA ARG A 75 13.64 -8.18 -9.98
C ARG A 75 13.34 -6.76 -10.48
N HIS A 76 12.98 -5.84 -9.59
CA HIS A 76 12.39 -4.55 -9.92
C HIS A 76 13.21 -3.35 -9.45
N GLY A 77 14.35 -3.57 -8.75
CA GLY A 77 15.18 -2.52 -8.19
C GLY A 77 14.76 -2.09 -6.78
N GLU A 78 15.47 -1.15 -6.20
CA GLU A 78 15.33 -0.78 -4.78
C GLU A 78 14.48 0.48 -4.53
N LEU A 79 13.97 1.12 -5.59
CA LEU A 79 13.21 2.35 -5.44
C LEU A 79 11.90 2.08 -4.67
N ALA A 80 11.73 2.75 -3.54
CA ALA A 80 10.61 2.55 -2.63
C ALA A 80 9.60 3.71 -2.61
N GLY A 81 9.77 4.71 -3.45
CA GLY A 81 8.85 5.84 -3.52
C GLY A 81 9.09 6.76 -4.71
N VAL A 82 8.03 7.41 -5.13
CA VAL A 82 8.00 8.48 -6.14
C VAL A 82 7.00 9.53 -5.65
N ALA A 83 7.07 10.75 -6.15
CA ALA A 83 6.06 11.76 -5.80
C ALA A 83 4.64 11.26 -6.18
N PRO A 84 3.61 11.45 -5.36
CA PRO A 84 3.57 12.22 -4.11
C PRO A 84 3.79 11.39 -2.83
N LEU A 85 4.34 10.19 -2.92
CA LEU A 85 4.59 9.35 -1.75
C LEU A 85 5.63 10.01 -0.82
N PRO A 86 5.55 9.74 0.49
CA PRO A 86 6.53 10.25 1.45
C PRO A 86 7.92 9.66 1.19
N ASP A 87 8.95 10.35 1.69
CA ASP A 87 10.32 9.89 1.62
C ASP A 87 10.45 8.49 2.25
N PRO A 88 10.90 7.48 1.51
CA PRO A 88 11.04 6.12 1.99
C PRO A 88 12.04 5.96 3.14
N GLU A 89 12.99 6.87 3.32
CA GLU A 89 13.92 6.85 4.44
C GLU A 89 13.22 7.10 5.79
N ILE A 90 12.11 7.83 5.79
CA ILE A 90 11.32 8.11 7.00
C ILE A 90 10.50 6.89 7.42
N THR A 91 9.83 6.24 6.47
CA THR A 91 8.84 5.21 6.75
C THR A 91 9.33 3.79 6.49
N LYS A 92 10.40 3.63 5.73
CA LYS A 92 10.99 2.35 5.31
C LYS A 92 9.94 1.35 4.83
N PRO A 93 9.14 1.71 3.82
CA PRO A 93 8.03 0.89 3.36
C PRO A 93 8.52 -0.39 2.71
N ARG A 94 7.76 -1.46 2.85
CA ARG A 94 7.96 -2.70 2.09
C ARG A 94 7.26 -2.59 0.75
N LEU A 95 7.78 -1.69 -0.08
CA LEU A 95 7.27 -1.34 -1.39
C LEU A 95 8.46 -1.26 -2.36
N VAL A 96 8.23 -1.69 -3.58
CA VAL A 96 9.14 -1.48 -4.72
C VAL A 96 8.34 -0.84 -5.84
N VAL A 97 8.88 0.19 -6.45
CA VAL A 97 8.25 0.93 -7.54
C VAL A 97 9.19 0.94 -8.74
N THR A 98 8.72 0.46 -9.89
CA THR A 98 9.38 0.74 -11.16
C THR A 98 8.80 2.05 -11.70
N PRO A 99 9.56 3.15 -11.71
CA PRO A 99 8.99 4.46 -12.01
C PRO A 99 8.63 4.58 -13.49
N HIS A 100 7.52 5.27 -13.76
CA HIS A 100 7.25 5.74 -15.10
C HIS A 100 8.32 6.77 -15.52
N ARG A 101 8.58 6.92 -16.81
CA ARG A 101 9.58 7.85 -17.32
C ARG A 101 9.38 9.33 -16.90
N ASP A 102 8.12 9.69 -16.62
CA ASP A 102 7.74 11.04 -16.18
C ASP A 102 7.52 11.11 -14.65
N ALA A 103 7.93 10.07 -13.91
CA ALA A 103 7.81 10.07 -12.45
C ALA A 103 8.84 11.02 -11.83
N GLU A 104 8.38 11.83 -10.90
CA GLU A 104 9.24 12.76 -10.15
C GLU A 104 9.71 12.11 -8.83
N PRO A 105 10.88 12.48 -8.32
CA PRO A 105 11.33 12.02 -7.01
C PRO A 105 10.41 12.52 -5.89
N THR A 106 10.45 11.87 -4.74
CA THR A 106 9.55 12.11 -3.59
C THR A 106 9.61 13.54 -3.05
N ASP A 107 10.72 14.24 -3.23
CA ASP A 107 10.96 15.61 -2.81
C ASP A 107 10.52 16.66 -3.84
N ALA A 108 10.17 16.23 -5.05
CA ALA A 108 9.69 17.13 -6.10
C ALA A 108 8.22 17.52 -5.88
N ALA A 109 7.97 18.48 -5.02
CA ALA A 109 6.62 18.99 -4.71
C ALA A 109 6.02 19.83 -5.86
N THR A 110 5.95 19.28 -7.08
CA THR A 110 5.46 19.97 -8.28
C THR A 110 3.99 19.68 -8.60
N GLY A 111 3.42 18.65 -7.99
CA GLY A 111 2.01 18.27 -8.19
C GLY A 111 1.04 19.16 -7.42
N ARG A 112 -0.15 19.39 -7.98
CA ARG A 112 -1.27 19.95 -7.26
C ARG A 112 -2.47 19.03 -7.35
N ILE A 113 -3.26 18.99 -6.28
CA ILE A 113 -4.54 18.29 -6.26
C ILE A 113 -5.51 19.04 -7.18
N THR A 114 -5.96 18.40 -8.25
CA THR A 114 -6.87 19.02 -9.23
C THR A 114 -8.32 18.91 -8.81
N ASN A 115 -8.67 17.91 -8.00
CA ASN A 115 -10.01 17.74 -7.46
C ASN A 115 -9.97 17.47 -5.94
N PRO A 116 -9.88 18.54 -5.12
CA PRO A 116 -9.78 18.40 -3.66
C PRO A 116 -11.08 17.88 -3.01
N LYS A 117 -12.17 17.73 -3.76
CA LYS A 117 -13.44 17.21 -3.25
C LYS A 117 -13.52 15.68 -3.28
N GLU A 118 -12.58 15.02 -3.92
CA GLU A 118 -12.52 13.55 -4.03
C GLU A 118 -11.53 12.91 -3.04
N ILE A 119 -11.00 13.68 -2.12
CA ILE A 119 -10.03 13.23 -1.09
C ILE A 119 -10.73 13.17 0.26
#